data_348361d0dd33d45456ab18d568cde819
#
_entry.id   348361d0dd33d45456ab18d568cde819
#
_cell.length_a   1.000
_cell.length_b   1.000
_cell.length_c   1.000
_cell.angle_alpha   90.00
_cell.angle_beta   90.00
_cell.angle_gamma   90.00
#
_symmetry.space_group_name_H-M   'P 1'
#
loop_
_entity.id
_entity.type
_entity.pdbx_description
1 polymer ?
#
loop_
_entity_poly.entity_id
_entity_poly.type
_entity_poly.pdbx_seq_one_letter_code
_entity_poly.pdbx_strand_id
1 'polypeptide(L)'
;IPSDCFIAPNATLVGDVVMGSECSVWFNAVVRGDVNSIRIGNKVNIQDGACIHCTYEKTKTIIGNKVSIGHHALVHGCTIEDNVLIGMGAIVMDNVHIGTNTIIAAGAVVLENTQCESGSIYAGVPAKKVKDISQELIHNEIDRIANNYIMYSTWFK
;
A
#
# COMPACT_ATOMS: atom_id res chain seq x y z
N ILE A 1 11.68 -3.46 -12.60
CA ILE A 1 10.96 -4.42 -11.75
C ILE A 1 11.83 -5.67 -11.64
N PRO A 2 12.20 -6.13 -10.43
CA PRO A 2 12.96 -7.36 -10.23
C PRO A 2 12.23 -8.60 -10.76
N SER A 3 13.00 -9.60 -11.17
CA SER A 3 12.47 -10.84 -11.77
C SER A 3 11.75 -11.76 -10.78
N ASP A 4 11.96 -11.56 -9.48
CA ASP A 4 11.31 -12.29 -8.40
C ASP A 4 9.91 -11.76 -8.06
N CYS A 5 9.54 -10.60 -8.61
CA CYS A 5 8.21 -10.04 -8.45
C CYS A 5 7.16 -10.80 -9.27
N PHE A 6 5.93 -10.80 -8.79
CA PHE A 6 4.76 -11.27 -9.53
C PHE A 6 3.96 -10.08 -10.06
N ILE A 7 3.72 -10.05 -11.36
CA ILE A 7 2.85 -9.06 -12.00
C ILE A 7 1.75 -9.82 -12.74
N ALA A 8 0.52 -9.66 -12.28
CA ALA A 8 -0.63 -10.31 -12.92
C ALA A 8 -0.76 -9.87 -14.38
N PRO A 9 -1.20 -10.76 -15.29
CA PRO A 9 -1.23 -10.47 -16.73
C PRO A 9 -2.05 -9.22 -17.13
N ASN A 10 -3.03 -8.86 -16.33
CA ASN A 10 -3.90 -7.71 -16.54
C ASN A 10 -3.67 -6.56 -15.54
N ALA A 11 -2.60 -6.61 -14.78
CA ALA A 11 -2.14 -5.46 -14.00
C ALA A 11 -1.48 -4.44 -14.94
N THR A 12 -1.63 -3.16 -14.63
CA THR A 12 -1.07 -2.08 -15.42
C THR A 12 0.00 -1.34 -14.62
N LEU A 13 1.24 -1.41 -15.07
CA LEU A 13 2.35 -0.64 -14.52
C LEU A 13 2.89 0.26 -15.64
N VAL A 14 2.90 1.56 -15.41
CA VAL A 14 3.30 2.54 -16.43
C VAL A 14 3.99 3.75 -15.81
N GLY A 15 4.95 4.31 -16.53
CA GLY A 15 5.68 5.52 -16.13
C GLY A 15 6.85 5.24 -15.20
N ASP A 16 7.20 6.24 -14.38
CA ASP A 16 8.35 6.19 -13.47
C ASP A 16 8.01 5.42 -12.19
N VAL A 17 8.04 4.09 -12.29
CA VAL A 17 7.78 3.16 -11.19
C VAL A 17 9.04 2.34 -10.91
N VAL A 18 9.52 2.40 -9.69
CA VAL A 18 10.60 1.53 -9.19
C VAL A 18 10.07 0.71 -8.02
N MET A 19 10.34 -0.60 -8.06
CA MET A 19 9.84 -1.57 -7.11
C MET A 19 10.98 -2.44 -6.60
N GLY A 20 10.95 -2.78 -5.32
CA GLY A 20 11.89 -3.70 -4.70
C GLY A 20 11.56 -5.17 -4.98
N SER A 21 12.27 -6.05 -4.28
CA SER A 21 12.17 -7.51 -4.46
C SER A 21 10.97 -8.12 -3.75
N GLU A 22 10.56 -9.32 -4.19
CA GLU A 22 9.49 -10.13 -3.61
C GLU A 22 8.13 -9.40 -3.55
N CYS A 23 7.90 -8.46 -4.46
CA CYS A 23 6.63 -7.75 -4.56
C CYS A 23 5.62 -8.50 -5.43
N SER A 24 4.34 -8.17 -5.26
CA SER A 24 3.28 -8.71 -6.11
C SER A 24 2.23 -7.65 -6.46
N VAL A 25 1.89 -7.57 -7.75
CA VAL A 25 0.85 -6.69 -8.27
C VAL A 25 -0.24 -7.56 -8.90
N TRP A 26 -1.42 -7.48 -8.34
CA TRP A 26 -2.48 -8.43 -8.60
C TRP A 26 -3.44 -7.99 -9.71
N PHE A 27 -4.49 -8.78 -9.95
CA PHE A 27 -5.36 -8.64 -11.10
C PHE A 27 -6.08 -7.28 -11.12
N ASN A 28 -6.09 -6.61 -12.25
CA ASN A 28 -6.70 -5.29 -12.46
C ASN A 28 -6.11 -4.16 -11.60
N ALA A 29 -5.01 -4.39 -10.90
CA ALA A 29 -4.34 -3.31 -10.19
C ALA A 29 -3.64 -2.35 -11.16
N VAL A 30 -3.59 -1.07 -10.79
CA VAL A 30 -2.96 -0.01 -11.60
C VAL A 30 -1.91 0.72 -10.76
N VAL A 31 -0.68 0.77 -11.27
CA VAL A 31 0.42 1.56 -10.70
C VAL A 31 0.89 2.52 -11.78
N ARG A 32 0.48 3.77 -11.68
CA ARG A 32 0.67 4.75 -12.74
C ARG A 32 1.54 5.92 -12.31
N GLY A 33 2.82 5.86 -12.65
CA GLY A 33 3.84 6.89 -12.41
C GLY A 33 4.08 7.79 -13.61
N ASP A 34 3.02 8.20 -14.31
CA ASP A 34 3.08 9.01 -15.52
C ASP A 34 3.23 10.50 -15.26
N VAL A 35 2.77 10.98 -14.12
CA VAL A 35 2.81 12.39 -13.75
C VAL A 35 3.86 12.71 -12.68
N ASN A 36 4.29 11.72 -11.92
CA ASN A 36 5.40 11.82 -10.97
C ASN A 36 5.84 10.42 -10.54
N SER A 37 6.92 10.32 -9.77
CA SER A 37 7.53 9.05 -9.40
C SER A 37 6.76 8.26 -8.35
N ILE A 38 6.75 6.93 -8.50
CA ILE A 38 6.29 5.98 -7.52
C ILE A 38 7.48 5.10 -7.11
N ARG A 39 7.73 5.00 -5.81
CA ARG A 39 8.82 4.19 -5.24
C ARG A 39 8.25 3.21 -4.24
N ILE A 40 8.51 1.94 -4.45
CA ILE A 40 7.94 0.82 -3.69
C ILE A 40 9.08 -0.02 -3.15
N GLY A 41 9.06 -0.30 -1.85
CA GLY A 41 10.06 -1.13 -1.17
C GLY A 41 9.92 -2.62 -1.49
N ASN A 42 10.46 -3.46 -0.62
CA ASN A 42 10.44 -4.92 -0.75
C ASN A 42 9.21 -5.53 -0.10
N LYS A 43 8.78 -6.71 -0.59
CA LYS A 43 7.69 -7.51 0.01
C LYS A 43 6.36 -6.73 0.09
N VAL A 44 6.11 -5.89 -0.89
CA VAL A 44 4.87 -5.12 -1.01
C VAL A 44 3.89 -5.90 -1.89
N ASN A 45 2.63 -6.00 -1.45
CA ASN A 45 1.58 -6.55 -2.27
C ASN A 45 0.52 -5.48 -2.58
N ILE A 46 0.18 -5.38 -3.85
CA ILE A 46 -0.81 -4.45 -4.38
C ILE A 46 -1.94 -5.31 -4.93
N GLN A 47 -3.00 -5.40 -4.14
CA GLN A 47 -4.06 -6.39 -4.34
C GLN A 47 -5.01 -5.99 -5.48
N ASP A 48 -5.90 -6.91 -5.83
CA ASP A 48 -6.77 -6.79 -6.99
C ASP A 48 -7.54 -5.47 -7.01
N GLY A 49 -7.49 -4.80 -8.15
CA GLY A 49 -8.20 -3.54 -8.37
C GLY A 49 -7.68 -2.32 -7.62
N ALA A 50 -6.60 -2.45 -6.85
CA ALA A 50 -6.01 -1.30 -6.17
C ALA A 50 -5.38 -0.33 -7.19
N CYS A 51 -5.39 0.96 -6.86
CA CYS A 51 -4.83 2.00 -7.71
C CYS A 51 -3.80 2.83 -6.94
N ILE A 52 -2.61 2.98 -7.53
CA ILE A 52 -1.55 3.84 -7.00
C ILE A 52 -1.22 4.91 -8.03
N HIS A 53 -1.30 6.16 -7.61
CA HIS A 53 -1.04 7.32 -8.46
C HIS A 53 -0.49 8.49 -7.65
N CYS A 54 -0.33 9.64 -8.26
CA CYS A 54 0.11 10.88 -7.62
C CYS A 54 -0.36 12.11 -8.40
N THR A 55 -0.18 13.29 -7.85
CA THR A 55 -0.57 14.55 -8.50
C THR A 55 0.60 15.15 -9.28
N TYR A 56 0.34 15.57 -10.52
CA TYR A 56 1.31 16.17 -11.43
C TYR A 56 2.06 17.34 -10.76
N GLU A 57 3.39 17.26 -10.80
CA GLU A 57 4.33 18.24 -10.24
C GLU A 57 4.17 18.56 -8.74
N LYS A 58 3.24 17.91 -8.04
CA LYS A 58 2.97 18.21 -6.61
C LYS A 58 3.38 17.10 -5.67
N THR A 59 2.98 15.86 -5.94
CA THR A 59 3.21 14.75 -5.01
C THR A 59 3.87 13.58 -5.68
N LYS A 60 4.57 12.79 -4.86
CA LYS A 60 5.13 11.49 -5.21
C LYS A 60 4.47 10.45 -4.31
N THR A 61 4.49 9.20 -4.71
CA THR A 61 4.06 8.10 -3.83
C THR A 61 5.26 7.27 -3.44
N ILE A 62 5.46 7.14 -2.13
CA ILE A 62 6.57 6.38 -1.53
C ILE A 62 5.98 5.33 -0.60
N ILE A 63 6.28 4.07 -0.85
CA ILE A 63 5.79 2.91 -0.10
C ILE A 63 6.99 2.14 0.43
N GLY A 64 7.05 1.95 1.74
CA GLY A 64 8.11 1.21 2.41
C GLY A 64 8.04 -0.29 2.19
N ASN A 65 8.73 -1.04 3.04
CA ASN A 65 8.80 -2.49 2.96
C ASN A 65 7.63 -3.16 3.69
N LYS A 66 7.25 -4.37 3.26
CA LYS A 66 6.18 -5.16 3.89
C LYS A 66 4.87 -4.39 4.04
N VAL A 67 4.50 -3.65 3.01
CA VAL A 67 3.23 -2.93 2.96
C VAL A 67 2.23 -3.75 2.15
N SER A 68 1.04 -3.92 2.69
CA SER A 68 -0.09 -4.55 1.98
C SER A 68 -1.11 -3.50 1.60
N ILE A 69 -1.39 -3.39 0.31
CA ILE A 69 -2.42 -2.49 -0.24
C ILE A 69 -3.63 -3.35 -0.59
N GLY A 70 -4.67 -3.25 0.21
CA GLY A 70 -5.87 -4.08 0.12
C GLY A 70 -6.64 -3.92 -1.19
N HIS A 71 -7.50 -4.89 -1.50
CA HIS A 71 -8.33 -4.89 -2.71
C HIS A 71 -9.08 -3.56 -2.86
N HIS A 72 -9.05 -3.00 -4.07
CA HIS A 72 -9.71 -1.74 -4.43
C HIS A 72 -9.31 -0.51 -3.59
N ALA A 73 -8.21 -0.56 -2.85
CA ALA A 73 -7.70 0.63 -2.17
C ALA A 73 -7.12 1.64 -3.17
N LEU A 74 -7.24 2.92 -2.84
CA LEU A 74 -6.62 4.01 -3.58
C LEU A 74 -5.53 4.65 -2.74
N VAL A 75 -4.30 4.60 -3.25
CA VAL A 75 -3.12 5.21 -2.60
C VAL A 75 -2.59 6.30 -3.52
N HIS A 76 -2.65 7.54 -3.06
CA HIS A 76 -2.44 8.67 -3.95
C HIS A 76 -1.55 9.74 -3.31
N GLY A 77 -0.36 9.97 -3.90
CA GLY A 77 0.52 11.08 -3.54
C GLY A 77 0.97 11.12 -2.07
N CYS A 78 1.21 9.97 -1.46
CA CYS A 78 1.46 9.85 -0.01
C CYS A 78 2.76 9.09 0.28
N THR A 79 3.17 9.12 1.54
CA THR A 79 4.28 8.34 2.07
C THR A 79 3.77 7.34 3.08
N ILE A 80 4.07 6.07 2.84
CA ILE A 80 3.73 4.94 3.72
C ILE A 80 5.04 4.30 4.19
N GLU A 81 5.25 4.25 5.49
CA GLU A 81 6.44 3.61 6.08
C GLU A 81 6.33 2.08 6.04
N ASP A 82 7.31 1.39 6.65
CA ASP A 82 7.36 -0.07 6.68
C ASP A 82 6.26 -0.68 7.54
N ASN A 83 5.88 -1.93 7.24
CA ASN A 83 4.93 -2.71 8.03
C ASN A 83 3.57 -2.01 8.19
N VAL A 84 2.94 -1.66 7.10
CA VAL A 84 1.63 -1.02 7.08
C VAL A 84 0.62 -1.86 6.31
N LEU A 85 -0.59 -1.94 6.81
CA LEU A 85 -1.73 -2.53 6.12
C LEU A 85 -2.74 -1.45 5.76
N ILE A 86 -2.95 -1.26 4.46
CA ILE A 86 -4.05 -0.44 3.93
C ILE A 86 -5.22 -1.37 3.64
N GLY A 87 -6.31 -1.19 4.36
CA GLY A 87 -7.50 -2.04 4.27
C GLY A 87 -8.21 -1.94 2.92
N MET A 88 -9.02 -2.94 2.61
CA MET A 88 -9.80 -3.01 1.37
C MET A 88 -10.66 -1.77 1.19
N GLY A 89 -10.63 -1.17 -0.01
CA GLY A 89 -11.44 0.00 -0.35
C GLY A 89 -11.06 1.28 0.40
N ALA A 90 -9.98 1.31 1.17
CA ALA A 90 -9.51 2.53 1.82
C ALA A 90 -8.99 3.53 0.79
N ILE A 91 -9.09 4.82 1.11
CA ILE A 91 -8.56 5.92 0.29
C ILE A 91 -7.54 6.68 1.12
N VAL A 92 -6.32 6.78 0.60
CA VAL A 92 -5.22 7.56 1.19
C VAL A 92 -4.87 8.69 0.23
N MET A 93 -5.11 9.92 0.68
CA MET A 93 -5.01 11.12 -0.17
C MET A 93 -3.61 11.75 -0.15
N ASP A 94 -3.44 12.82 -0.92
CA ASP A 94 -2.15 13.49 -1.10
C ASP A 94 -1.55 14.01 0.21
N ASN A 95 -0.23 13.93 0.29
CA ASN A 95 0.56 14.40 1.44
C ASN A 95 0.22 13.72 2.77
N VAL A 96 -0.46 12.60 2.75
CA VAL A 96 -0.61 11.75 3.93
C VAL A 96 0.73 11.10 4.24
N HIS A 97 1.06 11.02 5.51
CA HIS A 97 2.18 10.23 6.01
C HIS A 97 1.65 9.17 6.99
N ILE A 98 1.92 7.91 6.70
CA ILE A 98 1.52 6.79 7.56
C ILE A 98 2.77 6.20 8.19
N GLY A 99 2.83 6.28 9.51
CA GLY A 99 3.95 5.74 10.29
C GLY A 99 3.97 4.21 10.30
N THR A 100 5.10 3.65 10.68
CA THR A 100 5.32 2.19 10.71
C THR A 100 4.35 1.45 11.66
N ASN A 101 4.13 0.16 11.41
CA ASN A 101 3.25 -0.69 12.22
C ASN A 101 1.83 -0.12 12.38
N THR A 102 1.25 0.35 11.30
CA THR A 102 -0.07 1.01 11.29
C THR A 102 -1.05 0.23 10.40
N ILE A 103 -2.30 0.18 10.83
CA ILE A 103 -3.41 -0.33 10.02
C ILE A 103 -4.36 0.83 9.69
N ILE A 104 -4.65 0.99 8.42
CA ILE A 104 -5.77 1.79 7.93
C ILE A 104 -6.91 0.81 7.65
N ALA A 105 -8.02 0.96 8.37
CA ALA A 105 -9.13 0.01 8.28
C ALA A 105 -9.82 0.05 6.91
N ALA A 106 -10.50 -1.04 6.55
CA ALA A 106 -11.27 -1.12 5.31
C ALA A 106 -12.26 0.05 5.18
N GLY A 107 -12.35 0.62 3.98
CA GLY A 107 -13.27 1.72 3.68
C GLY A 107 -12.94 3.06 4.34
N ALA A 108 -11.84 3.17 5.05
CA ALA A 108 -11.43 4.45 5.66
C ALA A 108 -11.01 5.46 4.59
N VAL A 109 -11.24 6.74 4.87
CA VAL A 109 -10.76 7.84 4.02
C VAL A 109 -9.81 8.71 4.82
N VAL A 110 -8.51 8.60 4.51
CA VAL A 110 -7.44 9.41 5.13
C VAL A 110 -7.29 10.67 4.30
N LEU A 111 -7.74 11.80 4.84
CA LEU A 111 -7.77 13.09 4.14
C LEU A 111 -6.37 13.63 3.91
N GLU A 112 -6.26 14.53 2.93
CA GLU A 112 -4.99 15.20 2.60
C GLU A 112 -4.29 15.75 3.84
N ASN A 113 -2.97 15.67 3.84
CA ASN A 113 -2.08 16.19 4.87
C ASN A 113 -2.17 15.50 6.24
N THR A 114 -2.94 14.43 6.37
CA THR A 114 -3.05 13.70 7.65
C THR A 114 -1.71 13.04 7.99
N GLN A 115 -1.30 13.18 9.25
CA GLN A 115 -0.15 12.48 9.83
C GLN A 115 -0.67 11.33 10.70
N CYS A 116 -0.51 10.10 10.21
CA CYS A 116 -0.91 8.90 10.94
C CYS A 116 0.26 8.41 11.79
N GLU A 117 0.05 8.36 13.10
CA GLU A 117 1.06 7.92 14.07
C GLU A 117 1.45 6.47 13.85
N SER A 118 2.74 6.17 14.03
CA SER A 118 3.23 4.79 14.07
C SER A 118 2.53 3.99 15.18
N GLY A 119 2.38 2.69 14.96
CA GLY A 119 1.81 1.79 15.96
C GLY A 119 0.34 2.03 16.25
N SER A 120 -0.45 2.44 15.26
CA SER A 120 -1.83 2.89 15.43
C SER A 120 -2.79 2.22 14.46
N ILE A 121 -4.07 2.25 14.80
CA ILE A 121 -5.18 1.87 13.91
C ILE A 121 -6.02 3.11 13.65
N TYR A 122 -6.22 3.40 12.36
CA TYR A 122 -7.09 4.49 11.86
C TYR A 122 -8.30 3.90 11.16
N ALA A 123 -9.47 4.46 11.41
CA ALA A 123 -10.72 3.99 10.81
C ALA A 123 -11.71 5.15 10.58
N GLY A 124 -12.65 4.93 9.68
CA GLY A 124 -13.77 5.82 9.44
C GLY A 124 -13.60 6.81 8.29
N VAL A 125 -14.61 7.63 8.08
CA VAL A 125 -14.68 8.69 7.06
C VAL A 125 -15.13 9.98 7.73
N PRO A 126 -14.24 10.95 7.97
CA PRO A 126 -12.80 10.89 7.78
C PRO A 126 -12.12 9.94 8.77
N ALA A 127 -11.00 9.36 8.39
CA ALA A 127 -10.26 8.45 9.25
C ALA A 127 -9.69 9.15 10.48
N LYS A 128 -9.85 8.51 11.62
CA LYS A 128 -9.32 8.94 12.92
C LYS A 128 -8.63 7.78 13.60
N LYS A 129 -7.62 8.08 14.43
CA LYS A 129 -7.01 7.07 15.29
C LYS A 129 -8.05 6.52 16.25
N VAL A 130 -8.23 5.19 16.23
CA VAL A 130 -9.19 4.51 17.12
C VAL A 130 -8.51 3.87 18.32
N LYS A 131 -7.28 3.40 18.16
CA LYS A 131 -6.47 2.83 19.24
C LYS A 131 -5.01 2.60 18.81
N ASP A 132 -4.15 2.29 19.77
CA ASP A 132 -2.83 1.73 19.50
C ASP A 132 -2.96 0.28 19.00
N ILE A 133 -2.05 -0.11 18.11
CA ILE A 133 -2.02 -1.48 17.61
C ILE A 133 -1.33 -2.40 18.63
N SER A 134 -1.85 -3.62 18.80
CA SER A 134 -1.19 -4.65 19.60
C SER A 134 -0.10 -5.38 18.83
N GLN A 135 0.88 -5.96 19.54
CA GLN A 135 1.88 -6.84 18.93
C GLN A 135 1.23 -8.05 18.24
N GLU A 136 0.15 -8.56 18.81
CA GLU A 136 -0.63 -9.64 18.23
C GLU A 136 -1.21 -9.27 16.85
N LEU A 137 -1.77 -8.07 16.69
CA LEU A 137 -2.29 -7.59 15.41
C LEU A 137 -1.18 -7.34 14.39
N ILE A 138 -0.04 -6.80 14.82
CA ILE A 138 1.12 -6.65 13.92
C ILE A 138 1.50 -8.00 13.34
N HIS A 139 1.64 -9.01 14.19
CA HIS A 139 2.02 -10.36 13.75
C HIS A 139 0.92 -11.05 12.94
N ASN A 140 -0.31 -11.05 13.44
CA ASN A 140 -1.42 -11.82 12.87
C ASN A 140 -2.06 -11.17 11.64
N GLU A 141 -1.92 -9.87 11.45
CA GLU A 141 -2.48 -9.15 10.31
C GLU A 141 -1.40 -8.61 9.38
N ILE A 142 -0.52 -7.74 9.85
CA ILE A 142 0.46 -7.09 8.97
C ILE A 142 1.47 -8.09 8.43
N ASP A 143 2.16 -8.81 9.31
CA ASP A 143 3.20 -9.77 8.91
C ASP A 143 2.62 -10.96 8.15
N ARG A 144 1.50 -11.49 8.63
CA ARG A 144 0.84 -12.63 8.00
C ARG A 144 0.44 -12.35 6.56
N ILE A 145 -0.22 -11.21 6.31
CA ILE A 145 -0.67 -10.85 4.98
C ILE A 145 0.53 -10.64 4.06
N ALA A 146 1.52 -9.87 4.49
CA ALA A 146 2.72 -9.62 3.68
C ALA A 146 3.43 -10.92 3.28
N ASN A 147 3.59 -11.86 4.21
CA ASN A 147 4.22 -13.15 3.95
C ASN A 147 3.37 -14.06 3.07
N ASN A 148 2.05 -14.10 3.31
CA ASN A 148 1.14 -14.94 2.52
C ASN A 148 1.11 -14.52 1.05
N TYR A 149 1.17 -13.24 0.74
CA TYR A 149 1.15 -12.78 -0.65
C TYR A 149 2.41 -13.16 -1.42
N ILE A 150 3.56 -13.30 -0.75
CA ILE A 150 4.76 -13.89 -1.36
C ILE A 150 4.47 -15.35 -1.75
N MET A 151 3.88 -16.13 -0.86
CA MET A 151 3.50 -17.51 -1.12
C MET A 151 2.44 -17.60 -2.24
N TYR A 152 1.37 -16.83 -2.16
CA TYR A 152 0.29 -16.85 -3.16
C TYR A 152 0.81 -16.56 -4.57
N SER A 153 1.77 -15.66 -4.71
CA SER A 153 2.35 -15.32 -6.00
C SER A 153 3.01 -16.52 -6.69
N THR A 154 3.47 -17.52 -5.92
CA THR A 154 4.09 -18.72 -6.48
C THR A 154 3.09 -19.64 -7.20
N TRP A 155 1.81 -19.49 -6.91
CA TRP A 155 0.76 -20.32 -7.55
C TRP A 155 0.49 -19.94 -9.00
N PHE A 156 0.95 -18.76 -9.41
CA PHE A 156 0.71 -18.20 -10.75
C PHE A 156 2.00 -18.04 -11.58
N LYS A 157 3.14 -18.52 -11.06
CA LYS A 157 4.45 -18.48 -11.76
C LYS A 157 4.69 -19.74 -12.58
#